data_a14792c13ad8373b6ebe7d26af9cacd5
#
_entry.id   a14792c13ad8373b6ebe7d26af9cacd5
#
_cell.length_a   1.000
_cell.length_b   1.000
_cell.length_c   1.000
_cell.angle_alpha   90.00
_cell.angle_beta   90.00
_cell.angle_gamma   90.00
#
_symmetry.space_group_name_H-M   'P 1'
#
loop_
_entity.id
_entity.type
_entity.pdbx_description
1 polymer ?
#
loop_
_entity_poly.entity_id
_entity_poly.type
_entity_poly.pdbx_seq_one_letter_code
_entity_poly.pdbx_strand_id
1 'polypeptide(L)'
;MPQLTKKTNQIIKMNVEDILREANAYIKDNFLFALCIFAVNMVYMLCFKMLEGGIANPLSIIWLMSYYIFWCFFYRYYYNIKPYFGGKAVLSSLVPSTKAMVILFLVTIIVAFLPMIPLFLGFNDVYMDIYERYLSTFDGMSASGATNASVWQILLAYTAMSLVAPILVCKPYLAWISSLRGKKDSFDKVKNRIKGNYVSFVIISAILLIPEAISSQLDKMLNCQSWLDYTVSTIVFVYTNIIFAKIYDLFYLKH
;
A
#
# COMPACT_ATOMS: atom_id res chain seq x y z
N MET A 1 26.91 38.07 -17.86
CA MET A 1 25.65 37.30 -17.88
C MET A 1 25.96 35.90 -17.40
N PRO A 2 25.48 35.46 -16.23
CA PRO A 2 25.72 34.09 -15.80
C PRO A 2 24.85 33.15 -16.66
N GLN A 3 25.51 32.21 -17.32
CA GLN A 3 24.84 31.13 -18.05
C GLN A 3 24.00 30.32 -17.04
N LEU A 4 22.69 30.46 -17.15
CA LEU A 4 21.72 29.56 -16.52
C LEU A 4 21.95 28.17 -17.14
N THR A 5 22.77 27.37 -16.48
CA THR A 5 22.88 25.95 -16.77
C THR A 5 21.48 25.35 -16.65
N LYS A 6 20.84 25.08 -17.78
CA LYS A 6 19.65 24.21 -17.86
C LYS A 6 20.01 22.91 -17.18
N LYS A 7 19.60 22.74 -15.91
CA LYS A 7 19.55 21.41 -15.29
C LYS A 7 18.66 20.57 -16.18
N THR A 8 19.26 19.78 -17.04
CA THR A 8 18.58 18.76 -17.83
C THR A 8 17.82 17.90 -16.84
N ASN A 9 16.50 17.92 -16.92
CA ASN A 9 15.61 17.02 -16.16
C ASN A 9 15.87 15.60 -16.67
N GLN A 10 16.96 14.99 -16.22
CA GLN A 10 17.20 13.57 -16.51
C GLN A 10 16.08 12.76 -15.85
N ILE A 11 15.38 12.00 -16.66
CA ILE A 11 14.37 11.05 -16.18
C ILE A 11 15.15 9.94 -15.45
N ILE A 12 14.96 9.85 -14.13
CA ILE A 12 15.53 8.78 -13.33
C ILE A 12 14.74 7.51 -13.66
N LYS A 13 15.39 6.54 -14.26
CA LYS A 13 14.76 5.23 -14.53
C LYS A 13 14.86 4.34 -13.29
N MET A 14 13.73 3.79 -12.89
CA MET A 14 13.62 2.84 -11.78
C MET A 14 13.86 1.42 -12.31
N ASN A 15 14.90 0.76 -11.81
CA ASN A 15 15.11 -0.66 -12.01
C ASN A 15 14.38 -1.42 -10.87
N VAL A 16 13.43 -2.26 -11.25
CA VAL A 16 12.62 -3.04 -10.30
C VAL A 16 13.48 -3.99 -9.48
N GLU A 17 14.41 -4.69 -10.13
CA GLU A 17 15.32 -5.64 -9.47
C GLU A 17 16.17 -4.97 -8.40
N ASP A 18 16.73 -3.79 -8.69
CA ASP A 18 17.54 -3.04 -7.73
C ASP A 18 16.72 -2.60 -6.52
N ILE A 19 15.48 -2.14 -6.72
CA ILE A 19 14.59 -1.75 -5.63
C ILE A 19 14.26 -2.95 -4.73
N LEU A 20 13.92 -4.10 -5.33
CA LEU A 20 13.62 -5.32 -4.58
C LEU A 20 14.85 -5.83 -3.82
N ARG A 21 16.03 -5.79 -4.45
CA ARG A 21 17.29 -6.16 -3.82
C ARG A 21 17.62 -5.23 -2.63
N GLU A 22 17.48 -3.92 -2.79
CA GLU A 22 17.69 -2.96 -1.70
C GLU A 22 16.67 -3.13 -0.56
N ALA A 23 15.41 -3.45 -0.86
CA ALA A 23 14.39 -3.74 0.14
C ALA A 23 14.72 -5.03 0.93
N ASN A 24 15.12 -6.09 0.23
CA ASN A 24 15.55 -7.34 0.86
C ASN A 24 16.80 -7.16 1.74
N ALA A 25 17.79 -6.41 1.26
CA ALA A 25 18.98 -6.07 2.04
C ALA A 25 18.60 -5.31 3.31
N TYR A 26 17.71 -4.31 3.20
CA TYR A 26 17.24 -3.57 4.37
C TYR A 26 16.58 -4.48 5.42
N ILE A 27 15.71 -5.40 4.99
CA ILE A 27 15.06 -6.35 5.91
C ILE A 27 16.10 -7.24 6.58
N LYS A 28 17.07 -7.74 5.82
CA LYS A 28 18.13 -8.59 6.37
C LYS A 28 18.97 -7.85 7.41
N ASP A 29 19.36 -6.62 7.11
CA ASP A 29 20.20 -5.80 7.98
C ASP A 29 19.44 -5.28 9.22
N ASN A 30 18.11 -5.18 9.13
CA ASN A 30 17.22 -4.68 10.19
C ASN A 30 16.16 -5.71 10.57
N PHE A 31 16.52 -7.00 10.61
CA PHE A 31 15.58 -8.11 10.76
C PHE A 31 14.69 -7.98 12.01
N LEU A 32 15.26 -7.67 13.17
CA LEU A 32 14.48 -7.50 14.40
C LEU A 32 13.48 -6.35 14.30
N PHE A 33 13.86 -5.25 13.67
CA PHE A 33 12.96 -4.12 13.45
C PHE A 33 11.82 -4.51 12.49
N ALA A 34 12.13 -5.19 11.39
CA ALA A 34 11.12 -5.68 10.44
C ALA A 34 10.16 -6.67 11.12
N LEU A 35 10.67 -7.55 11.99
CA LEU A 35 9.86 -8.48 12.76
C LEU A 35 8.94 -7.77 13.75
N CYS A 36 9.42 -6.75 14.46
CA CYS A 36 8.60 -5.93 15.34
C CYS A 36 7.47 -5.22 14.58
N ILE A 37 7.77 -4.66 13.41
CA ILE A 37 6.76 -4.01 12.57
C ILE A 37 5.73 -5.01 12.08
N PHE A 38 6.17 -6.20 11.65
CA PHE A 38 5.28 -7.27 11.28
C PHE A 38 4.35 -7.67 12.43
N ALA A 39 4.90 -7.89 13.64
CA ALA A 39 4.11 -8.26 14.80
C ALA A 39 3.06 -7.19 15.16
N VAL A 40 3.44 -5.91 15.15
CA VAL A 40 2.50 -4.81 15.40
C VAL A 40 1.41 -4.75 14.32
N ASN A 41 1.78 -4.94 13.05
CA ASN A 41 0.81 -4.99 11.96
C ASN A 41 -0.17 -6.15 12.11
N MET A 42 0.30 -7.34 12.49
CA MET A 42 -0.58 -8.49 12.77
C MET A 42 -1.59 -8.16 13.87
N VAL A 43 -1.14 -7.53 14.96
CA VAL A 43 -2.06 -7.09 16.04
C VAL A 43 -3.09 -6.10 15.50
N TYR A 44 -2.69 -5.13 14.68
CA TYR A 44 -3.64 -4.18 14.07
C TYR A 44 -4.67 -4.89 13.19
N MET A 45 -4.25 -5.83 12.36
CA MET A 45 -5.18 -6.59 11.49
C MET A 45 -6.14 -7.46 12.31
N LEU A 46 -5.64 -8.13 13.37
CA LEU A 46 -6.47 -8.91 14.27
C LEU A 46 -7.48 -8.05 15.03
N CYS A 47 -7.05 -6.90 15.56
CA CYS A 47 -7.96 -5.97 16.22
C CYS A 47 -9.05 -5.47 15.27
N PHE A 48 -8.72 -5.20 14.01
CA PHE A 48 -9.71 -4.79 13.02
C PHE A 48 -10.74 -5.89 12.74
N LYS A 49 -10.29 -7.14 12.63
CA LYS A 49 -11.20 -8.30 12.47
C LYS A 49 -12.17 -8.45 13.66
N MET A 50 -11.74 -8.07 14.86
CA MET A 50 -12.58 -8.16 16.07
C MET A 50 -13.57 -7.00 16.20
N LEU A 51 -13.47 -5.95 15.37
CA LEU A 51 -14.41 -4.84 15.36
C LEU A 51 -15.69 -5.26 14.62
N GLU A 52 -16.72 -5.60 15.39
CA GLU A 52 -18.05 -5.88 14.84
C GLU A 52 -18.58 -4.66 14.07
N GLY A 53 -19.15 -4.89 12.88
CA GLY A 53 -19.68 -3.82 12.02
C GLY A 53 -18.64 -3.16 11.11
N GLY A 54 -17.39 -3.63 11.11
CA GLY A 54 -16.34 -3.19 10.17
C GLY A 54 -16.17 -1.67 10.12
N ILE A 55 -16.13 -1.09 8.93
CA ILE A 55 -15.93 0.36 8.71
C ILE A 55 -17.07 1.23 9.27
N ALA A 56 -18.28 0.68 9.42
CA ALA A 56 -19.42 1.39 9.99
C ALA A 56 -19.29 1.61 11.50
N ASN A 57 -18.40 0.89 12.19
CA ASN A 57 -18.15 1.07 13.60
C ASN A 57 -17.29 2.34 13.84
N PRO A 58 -17.73 3.30 14.68
CA PRO A 58 -16.95 4.50 15.00
C PRO A 58 -15.54 4.21 15.52
N LEU A 59 -15.33 3.07 16.20
CA LEU A 59 -14.02 2.65 16.69
C LEU A 59 -13.05 2.35 15.54
N SER A 60 -13.55 2.01 14.36
CA SER A 60 -12.71 1.79 13.16
C SER A 60 -11.98 3.05 12.72
N ILE A 61 -12.57 4.23 12.94
CA ILE A 61 -11.92 5.53 12.66
C ILE A 61 -10.72 5.72 13.59
N ILE A 62 -10.91 5.47 14.89
CA ILE A 62 -9.82 5.57 15.89
C ILE A 62 -8.72 4.58 15.56
N TRP A 63 -9.10 3.35 15.22
CA TRP A 63 -8.17 2.31 14.79
C TRP A 63 -7.37 2.73 13.55
N LEU A 64 -8.03 3.22 12.51
CA LEU A 64 -7.40 3.70 11.27
C LEU A 64 -6.42 4.84 11.54
N MET A 65 -6.79 5.80 12.41
CA MET A 65 -5.92 6.91 12.79
C MET A 65 -4.70 6.44 13.57
N SER A 66 -4.86 5.49 14.51
CA SER A 66 -3.74 4.91 15.25
C SER A 66 -2.79 4.12 14.33
N TYR A 67 -3.32 3.42 13.35
CA TYR A 67 -2.57 2.70 12.34
C TYR A 67 -1.75 3.65 11.44
N TYR A 68 -2.36 4.77 11.04
CA TYR A 68 -1.65 5.82 10.33
C TYR A 68 -0.50 6.41 11.15
N ILE A 69 -0.72 6.68 12.45
CA ILE A 69 0.33 7.18 13.36
C ILE A 69 1.47 6.17 13.47
N PHE A 70 1.17 4.89 13.54
CA PHE A 70 2.18 3.83 13.55
C PHE A 70 3.09 3.90 12.32
N TRP A 71 2.52 4.08 11.12
CA TRP A 71 3.31 4.22 9.90
C TRP A 71 4.09 5.53 9.82
N CYS A 72 3.60 6.60 10.45
CA CYS A 72 4.39 7.81 10.62
C CYS A 72 5.65 7.53 11.47
N PHE A 73 5.53 6.77 12.54
CA PHE A 73 6.67 6.39 13.37
C PHE A 73 7.66 5.51 12.60
N PHE A 74 7.16 4.55 11.82
CA PHE A 74 8.01 3.75 10.94
C PHE A 74 8.86 4.62 10.03
N TYR A 75 8.27 5.53 9.26
CA TYR A 75 9.02 6.38 8.35
C TYR A 75 9.95 7.35 9.08
N ARG A 76 9.56 7.85 10.25
CA ARG A 76 10.47 8.68 11.07
C ARG A 76 11.69 7.89 11.52
N TYR A 77 11.50 6.66 11.96
CA TYR A 77 12.60 5.77 12.33
C TYR A 77 13.47 5.44 11.11
N TYR A 78 12.86 5.02 10.02
CA TYR A 78 13.55 4.69 8.78
C TYR A 78 14.44 5.83 8.28
N TYR A 79 13.96 7.07 8.33
CA TYR A 79 14.68 8.27 7.89
C TYR A 79 15.48 8.97 8.99
N ASN A 80 15.60 8.39 10.17
CA ASN A 80 16.33 8.96 11.32
C ASN A 80 15.84 10.38 11.69
N ILE A 81 14.51 10.61 11.67
CA ILE A 81 13.88 11.89 11.99
C ILE A 81 13.48 11.92 13.46
N LYS A 82 14.28 12.57 14.33
CA LYS A 82 13.97 12.69 15.75
C LYS A 82 12.90 13.76 16.02
N PRO A 83 12.06 13.62 17.07
CA PRO A 83 11.86 12.41 17.87
C PRO A 83 11.15 11.32 17.07
N TYR A 84 11.50 10.04 17.31
CA TYR A 84 10.89 8.91 16.56
C TYR A 84 9.47 8.63 17.01
N PHE A 85 9.19 8.76 18.31
CA PHE A 85 7.93 8.39 18.96
C PHE A 85 7.41 9.52 19.85
N GLY A 86 6.15 9.39 20.28
CA GLY A 86 5.50 10.30 21.24
C GLY A 86 4.74 11.45 20.60
N GLY A 87 4.09 12.26 21.43
CA GLY A 87 3.17 13.32 20.99
C GLY A 87 3.81 14.37 20.07
N LYS A 88 5.08 14.75 20.34
CA LYS A 88 5.84 15.68 19.46
C LYS A 88 6.10 15.08 18.08
N ALA A 89 6.39 13.77 18.00
CA ALA A 89 6.55 13.08 16.73
C ALA A 89 5.23 13.03 15.96
N VAL A 90 4.11 12.76 16.63
CA VAL A 90 2.77 12.77 16.05
C VAL A 90 2.45 14.14 15.45
N LEU A 91 2.51 15.21 16.24
CA LEU A 91 2.17 16.56 15.78
C LEU A 91 3.07 17.02 14.61
N SER A 92 4.37 16.78 14.71
CA SER A 92 5.30 17.15 13.65
C SER A 92 5.14 16.34 12.36
N SER A 93 4.48 15.20 12.41
CA SER A 93 4.15 14.37 11.24
C SER A 93 2.77 14.69 10.68
N LEU A 94 1.76 14.77 11.53
CA LEU A 94 0.37 15.00 11.11
C LEU A 94 0.20 16.35 10.42
N VAL A 95 0.67 17.44 11.03
CA VAL A 95 0.44 18.79 10.50
C VAL A 95 0.97 18.97 9.06
N PRO A 96 2.25 18.65 8.74
CA PRO A 96 2.75 18.82 7.38
C PRO A 96 2.20 17.79 6.39
N SER A 97 1.78 16.61 6.87
CA SER A 97 1.35 15.52 6.00
C SER A 97 -0.16 15.42 5.79
N THR A 98 -0.97 16.21 6.52
CA THR A 98 -2.44 16.14 6.49
C THR A 98 -2.98 16.22 5.06
N LYS A 99 -2.51 17.17 4.24
CA LYS A 99 -2.98 17.31 2.86
C LYS A 99 -2.69 16.05 2.02
N ALA A 100 -1.47 15.54 2.09
CA ALA A 100 -1.08 14.35 1.35
C ALA A 100 -1.83 13.11 1.85
N MET A 101 -2.06 13.02 3.17
CA MET A 101 -2.84 11.97 3.79
C MET A 101 -4.30 11.98 3.33
N VAL A 102 -4.96 13.14 3.34
CA VAL A 102 -6.35 13.26 2.88
C VAL A 102 -6.46 12.83 1.41
N ILE A 103 -5.53 13.26 0.57
CA ILE A 103 -5.52 12.85 -0.84
C ILE A 103 -5.25 11.34 -0.97
N LEU A 104 -4.32 10.78 -0.20
CA LEU A 104 -4.05 9.35 -0.17
C LEU A 104 -5.29 8.56 0.27
N PHE A 105 -5.98 9.03 1.30
CA PHE A 105 -7.23 8.43 1.79
C PHE A 105 -8.33 8.46 0.71
N LEU A 106 -8.55 9.60 0.07
CA LEU A 106 -9.53 9.71 -1.02
C LEU A 106 -9.18 8.78 -2.20
N VAL A 107 -7.90 8.72 -2.57
CA VAL A 107 -7.44 7.80 -3.62
C VAL A 107 -7.64 6.34 -3.19
N THR A 108 -7.39 6.00 -1.93
CA THR A 108 -7.63 4.64 -1.41
C THR A 108 -9.11 4.28 -1.49
N ILE A 109 -10.02 5.22 -1.17
CA ILE A 109 -11.45 5.01 -1.36
C ILE A 109 -11.77 4.75 -2.83
N ILE A 110 -11.25 5.55 -3.76
CA ILE A 110 -11.45 5.34 -5.20
C ILE A 110 -10.95 3.94 -5.61
N VAL A 111 -9.76 3.55 -5.15
CA VAL A 111 -9.19 2.22 -5.42
C VAL A 111 -10.08 1.11 -4.84
N ALA A 112 -10.67 1.31 -3.66
CA ALA A 112 -11.60 0.35 -3.06
C ALA A 112 -12.90 0.16 -3.88
N PHE A 113 -13.27 1.13 -4.73
CA PHE A 113 -14.39 0.99 -5.66
C PHE A 113 -14.02 0.36 -7.01
N LEU A 114 -12.73 0.14 -7.31
CA LEU A 114 -12.32 -0.52 -8.56
C LEU A 114 -12.94 -1.93 -8.73
N PRO A 115 -13.12 -2.75 -7.67
CA PRO A 115 -13.80 -4.04 -7.78
C PRO A 115 -15.24 -3.95 -8.29
N MET A 116 -15.88 -2.77 -8.18
CA MET A 116 -17.24 -2.55 -8.71
C MET A 116 -17.28 -2.31 -10.24
N ILE A 117 -16.13 -2.11 -10.88
CA ILE A 117 -16.06 -1.87 -12.33
C ILE A 117 -16.74 -3.00 -13.13
N PRO A 118 -16.53 -4.29 -12.82
CA PRO A 118 -17.22 -5.37 -13.52
C PRO A 118 -18.75 -5.27 -13.49
N LEU A 119 -19.31 -4.82 -12.33
CA LEU A 119 -20.76 -4.60 -12.21
C LEU A 119 -21.25 -3.53 -13.21
N PHE A 120 -20.55 -2.41 -13.31
CA PHE A 120 -20.90 -1.33 -14.25
C PHE A 120 -20.75 -1.75 -15.72
N LEU A 121 -19.91 -2.75 -15.99
CA LEU A 121 -19.71 -3.32 -17.32
C LEU A 121 -20.67 -4.48 -17.62
N GLY A 122 -21.60 -4.82 -16.72
CA GLY A 122 -22.55 -5.92 -16.89
C GLY A 122 -22.02 -7.31 -16.57
N PHE A 123 -20.83 -7.41 -15.97
CA PHE A 123 -20.23 -8.68 -15.51
C PHE A 123 -20.63 -8.98 -14.06
N ASN A 124 -21.94 -9.18 -13.83
CA ASN A 124 -22.50 -9.33 -12.49
C ASN A 124 -21.88 -10.50 -11.70
N ASP A 125 -21.63 -11.64 -12.34
CA ASP A 125 -21.06 -12.82 -11.67
C ASP A 125 -19.64 -12.56 -11.19
N VAL A 126 -18.85 -11.83 -11.99
CA VAL A 126 -17.47 -11.41 -11.59
C VAL A 126 -17.51 -10.45 -10.41
N TYR A 127 -18.47 -9.51 -10.43
CA TYR A 127 -18.66 -8.59 -9.32
C TYR A 127 -19.04 -9.34 -8.05
N MET A 128 -19.99 -10.26 -8.12
CA MET A 128 -20.42 -11.05 -6.96
C MET A 128 -19.27 -11.90 -6.38
N ASP A 129 -18.44 -12.51 -7.21
CA ASP A 129 -17.26 -13.26 -6.74
C ASP A 129 -16.27 -12.34 -6.01
N ILE A 130 -15.97 -11.17 -6.57
CA ILE A 130 -15.07 -10.20 -5.95
C ILE A 130 -15.67 -9.65 -4.65
N TYR A 131 -16.96 -9.32 -4.66
CA TYR A 131 -17.68 -8.77 -3.52
C TYR A 131 -17.76 -9.77 -2.36
N GLU A 132 -18.08 -11.03 -2.62
CA GLU A 132 -18.09 -12.08 -1.61
C GLU A 132 -16.70 -12.33 -1.00
N ARG A 133 -15.65 -12.28 -1.82
CA ARG A 133 -14.27 -12.37 -1.32
C ARG A 133 -13.91 -11.17 -0.48
N TYR A 134 -14.32 -9.97 -0.87
CA TYR A 134 -14.11 -8.75 -0.10
C TYR A 134 -14.82 -8.82 1.24
N LEU A 135 -16.10 -9.21 1.27
CA LEU A 135 -16.86 -9.40 2.50
C LEU A 135 -16.27 -10.50 3.38
N SER A 136 -15.89 -11.63 2.81
CA SER A 136 -15.29 -12.72 3.60
C SER A 136 -13.99 -12.30 4.29
N THR A 137 -13.26 -11.36 3.70
CA THR A 137 -12.06 -10.78 4.31
C THR A 137 -12.41 -9.90 5.51
N PHE A 138 -13.55 -9.19 5.49
CA PHE A 138 -13.95 -8.29 6.57
C PHE A 138 -14.85 -8.95 7.62
N ASP A 139 -15.75 -9.84 7.21
CA ASP A 139 -16.77 -10.41 8.11
C ASP A 139 -16.42 -11.81 8.62
N GLY A 140 -15.33 -12.42 8.14
CA GLY A 140 -14.99 -13.81 8.49
C GLY A 140 -16.02 -14.83 8.00
N MET A 141 -16.99 -14.41 7.20
CA MET A 141 -17.98 -15.28 6.57
C MET A 141 -17.34 -16.03 5.41
N SER A 142 -17.38 -17.33 5.42
CA SER A 142 -16.98 -18.15 4.27
C SER A 142 -17.92 -17.82 3.11
N ALA A 143 -17.36 -17.41 1.99
CA ALA A 143 -18.11 -17.26 0.74
C ALA A 143 -18.75 -18.60 0.40
N SER A 144 -20.06 -18.70 0.63
CA SER A 144 -20.82 -19.95 0.45
C SER A 144 -21.37 -20.15 -0.96
N GLY A 145 -21.07 -19.23 -1.88
CA GLY A 145 -21.55 -19.25 -3.24
C GLY A 145 -20.47 -19.67 -4.24
N ALA A 146 -20.69 -20.79 -4.94
CA ALA A 146 -19.97 -21.07 -6.17
C ALA A 146 -20.42 -20.03 -7.22
N THR A 147 -19.59 -19.03 -7.48
CA THR A 147 -19.90 -18.05 -8.52
C THR A 147 -19.64 -18.68 -9.89
N ASN A 148 -20.52 -18.39 -10.86
CA ASN A 148 -20.39 -18.84 -12.24
C ASN A 148 -19.34 -18.02 -13.02
N ALA A 149 -18.60 -17.13 -12.34
CA ALA A 149 -17.58 -16.32 -12.99
C ALA A 149 -16.45 -17.20 -13.51
N SER A 150 -16.12 -17.05 -14.77
CA SER A 150 -15.00 -17.78 -15.35
C SER A 150 -13.69 -17.32 -14.74
N VAL A 151 -12.72 -18.23 -14.61
CA VAL A 151 -11.35 -17.92 -14.10
C VAL A 151 -10.74 -16.75 -14.87
N TRP A 152 -11.00 -16.65 -16.18
CA TRP A 152 -10.51 -15.56 -17.02
C TRP A 152 -11.09 -14.19 -16.67
N GLN A 153 -12.37 -14.11 -16.35
CA GLN A 153 -13.01 -12.85 -15.92
C GLN A 153 -12.42 -12.36 -14.60
N ILE A 154 -12.23 -13.26 -13.65
CA ILE A 154 -11.63 -12.97 -12.36
C ILE A 154 -10.19 -12.47 -12.57
N LEU A 155 -9.40 -13.19 -13.38
CA LEU A 155 -8.02 -12.83 -13.69
C LEU A 155 -7.93 -11.45 -14.36
N LEU A 156 -8.84 -11.15 -15.28
CA LEU A 156 -8.93 -9.85 -15.96
C LEU A 156 -9.25 -8.71 -14.99
N ALA A 157 -10.18 -8.93 -14.06
CA ALA A 157 -10.52 -7.94 -13.04
C ALA A 157 -9.34 -7.65 -12.09
N TYR A 158 -8.66 -8.69 -11.60
CA TYR A 158 -7.46 -8.53 -10.77
C TYR A 158 -6.32 -7.85 -11.54
N THR A 159 -6.13 -8.21 -12.82
CA THR A 159 -5.12 -7.55 -13.67
C THR A 159 -5.44 -6.07 -13.85
N ALA A 160 -6.70 -5.72 -14.12
CA ALA A 160 -7.11 -4.33 -14.25
C ALA A 160 -6.89 -3.53 -12.95
N MET A 161 -7.23 -4.10 -11.80
CA MET A 161 -6.98 -3.49 -10.50
C MET A 161 -5.48 -3.30 -10.24
N SER A 162 -4.67 -4.33 -10.51
CA SER A 162 -3.22 -4.27 -10.32
C SER A 162 -2.51 -3.29 -11.25
N LEU A 163 -3.10 -2.97 -12.39
CA LEU A 163 -2.59 -1.94 -13.30
C LEU A 163 -2.96 -0.52 -12.84
N VAL A 164 -4.20 -0.32 -12.41
CA VAL A 164 -4.73 1.02 -12.12
C VAL A 164 -4.37 1.49 -10.71
N ALA A 165 -4.48 0.63 -9.71
CA ALA A 165 -4.22 1.00 -8.32
C ALA A 165 -2.82 1.59 -8.08
N PRO A 166 -1.72 0.99 -8.55
CA PRO A 166 -0.38 1.55 -8.35
C PRO A 166 -0.21 2.93 -9.00
N ILE A 167 -0.79 3.13 -10.18
CA ILE A 167 -0.72 4.42 -10.89
C ILE A 167 -1.42 5.53 -10.10
N LEU A 168 -2.54 5.21 -9.47
CA LEU A 168 -3.28 6.15 -8.64
C LEU A 168 -2.59 6.42 -7.31
N VAL A 169 -2.09 5.37 -6.64
CA VAL A 169 -1.55 5.44 -5.27
C VAL A 169 -0.12 5.97 -5.21
N CYS A 170 0.73 5.69 -6.20
CA CYS A 170 2.16 6.02 -6.14
C CYS A 170 2.45 7.51 -5.88
N LYS A 171 1.70 8.41 -6.49
CA LYS A 171 1.89 9.86 -6.32
C LYS A 171 1.57 10.35 -4.92
N PRO A 172 0.33 10.14 -4.40
CA PRO A 172 -0.02 10.60 -3.07
C PRO A 172 0.82 9.91 -2.00
N TYR A 173 1.22 8.66 -2.20
CA TYR A 173 2.06 7.93 -1.27
C TYR A 173 3.46 8.54 -1.15
N LEU A 174 4.14 8.80 -2.26
CA LEU A 174 5.45 9.46 -2.26
C LEU A 174 5.38 10.92 -1.76
N ALA A 175 4.29 11.63 -2.07
CA ALA A 175 4.07 12.97 -1.53
C ALA A 175 3.87 12.95 -0.01
N TRP A 176 3.19 11.92 0.51
CA TRP A 176 3.04 11.72 1.94
C TRP A 176 4.40 11.47 2.62
N ILE A 177 5.23 10.55 2.10
CA ILE A 177 6.59 10.31 2.63
C ILE A 177 7.42 11.60 2.59
N SER A 178 7.36 12.37 1.49
CA SER A 178 8.06 13.65 1.36
C SER A 178 7.64 14.64 2.45
N SER A 179 6.35 14.72 2.75
CA SER A 179 5.81 15.62 3.76
C SER A 179 6.23 15.22 5.18
N LEU A 180 6.34 13.92 5.47
CA LEU A 180 6.86 13.40 6.75
C LEU A 180 8.31 13.82 7.00
N ARG A 181 9.09 14.02 5.94
CA ARG A 181 10.46 14.52 6.00
C ARG A 181 10.56 16.06 6.06
N GLY A 182 9.43 16.75 6.17
CA GLY A 182 9.39 18.21 6.19
C GLY A 182 9.68 18.87 4.83
N LYS A 183 9.77 18.08 3.75
CA LYS A 183 9.93 18.59 2.39
C LYS A 183 8.54 18.82 1.80
N LYS A 184 8.19 20.06 1.55
CA LYS A 184 6.94 20.44 0.88
C LYS A 184 7.07 20.24 -0.64
N ASP A 185 7.22 19.00 -1.08
CA ASP A 185 7.16 18.73 -2.51
C ASP A 185 5.69 18.78 -2.96
N SER A 186 5.44 19.61 -3.96
CA SER A 186 4.11 19.65 -4.59
C SER A 186 3.87 18.33 -5.34
N PHE A 187 2.59 17.94 -5.51
CA PHE A 187 2.23 16.78 -6.32
C PHE A 187 2.79 16.84 -7.75
N ASP A 188 2.97 18.03 -8.30
CA ASP A 188 3.56 18.22 -9.62
C ASP A 188 5.05 17.85 -9.66
N LYS A 189 5.80 18.16 -8.61
CA LYS A 189 7.19 17.71 -8.49
C LYS A 189 7.29 16.19 -8.41
N VAL A 190 6.42 15.57 -7.61
CA VAL A 190 6.34 14.10 -7.53
C VAL A 190 6.01 13.52 -8.90
N LYS A 191 4.98 14.06 -9.58
CA LYS A 191 4.59 13.64 -10.92
C LYS A 191 5.75 13.67 -11.91
N ASN A 192 6.53 14.76 -11.90
CA ASN A 192 7.66 14.91 -12.82
C ASN A 192 8.78 13.91 -12.53
N ARG A 193 9.02 13.58 -11.27
CA ARG A 193 10.07 12.62 -10.88
C ARG A 193 9.72 11.17 -11.21
N ILE A 194 8.45 10.76 -11.06
CA ILE A 194 8.00 9.40 -11.37
C ILE A 194 7.64 9.20 -12.84
N LYS A 195 7.64 10.29 -13.65
CA LYS A 195 7.35 10.21 -15.09
C LYS A 195 8.27 9.21 -15.77
N GLY A 196 7.69 8.34 -16.59
CA GLY A 196 8.42 7.27 -17.29
C GLY A 196 8.66 5.99 -16.47
N ASN A 197 8.22 5.93 -15.21
CA ASN A 197 8.39 4.76 -14.34
C ASN A 197 7.09 4.03 -13.99
N TYR A 198 5.96 4.38 -14.60
CA TYR A 198 4.67 3.76 -14.27
C TYR A 198 4.66 2.24 -14.50
N VAL A 199 5.32 1.77 -15.56
CA VAL A 199 5.46 0.33 -15.84
C VAL A 199 6.18 -0.38 -14.70
N SER A 200 7.25 0.22 -14.16
CA SER A 200 7.97 -0.36 -13.02
C SER A 200 7.10 -0.44 -11.76
N PHE A 201 6.24 0.55 -11.50
CA PHE A 201 5.28 0.50 -10.41
C PHE A 201 4.26 -0.63 -10.60
N VAL A 202 3.76 -0.82 -11.82
CA VAL A 202 2.85 -1.92 -12.16
C VAL A 202 3.52 -3.27 -11.95
N ILE A 203 4.75 -3.44 -12.42
CA ILE A 203 5.51 -4.68 -12.25
C ILE A 203 5.72 -4.99 -10.76
N ILE A 204 6.13 -4.00 -9.95
CA ILE A 204 6.28 -4.18 -8.50
C ILE A 204 4.96 -4.61 -7.87
N SER A 205 3.85 -3.96 -8.21
CA SER A 205 2.54 -4.32 -7.68
C SER A 205 2.10 -5.71 -8.09
N ALA A 206 2.34 -6.10 -9.34
CA ALA A 206 2.05 -7.45 -9.81
C ALA A 206 2.84 -8.50 -9.03
N ILE A 207 4.14 -8.26 -8.79
CA ILE A 207 4.99 -9.14 -7.97
C ILE A 207 4.45 -9.27 -6.54
N LEU A 208 3.98 -8.17 -5.95
CA LEU A 208 3.45 -8.16 -4.59
C LEU A 208 2.08 -8.83 -4.46
N LEU A 209 1.27 -8.80 -5.51
CA LEU A 209 -0.05 -9.45 -5.53
C LEU A 209 0.03 -10.98 -5.68
N ILE A 210 1.11 -11.52 -6.27
CA ILE A 210 1.27 -12.97 -6.46
C ILE A 210 1.19 -13.75 -5.13
N PRO A 211 1.96 -13.41 -4.08
CA PRO A 211 1.88 -14.09 -2.79
C PRO A 211 0.48 -14.02 -2.16
N GLU A 212 -0.20 -12.88 -2.26
CA GLU A 212 -1.57 -12.71 -1.74
C GLU A 212 -2.58 -13.59 -2.49
N ALA A 213 -2.50 -13.64 -3.82
CA ALA A 213 -3.37 -14.49 -4.62
C ALA A 213 -3.15 -15.98 -4.31
N ILE A 214 -1.90 -16.40 -4.12
CA ILE A 214 -1.56 -17.78 -3.77
C ILE A 214 -2.04 -18.10 -2.35
N SER A 215 -1.78 -17.22 -1.37
CA SER A 215 -2.18 -17.45 0.01
C SER A 215 -3.69 -17.59 0.17
N SER A 216 -4.45 -16.74 -0.52
CA SER A 216 -5.91 -16.80 -0.51
C SER A 216 -6.46 -18.13 -1.03
N GLN A 217 -5.84 -18.70 -2.08
CA GLN A 217 -6.23 -20.02 -2.58
C GLN A 217 -5.81 -21.15 -1.64
N LEU A 218 -4.58 -21.11 -1.12
CA LEU A 218 -4.07 -22.10 -0.17
C LEU A 218 -4.87 -22.09 1.13
N ASP A 219 -5.25 -20.91 1.63
CA ASP A 219 -6.06 -20.77 2.84
C ASP A 219 -7.42 -21.48 2.70
N LYS A 220 -8.07 -21.36 1.54
CA LYS A 220 -9.30 -22.07 1.21
C LYS A 220 -9.08 -23.59 1.13
N MET A 221 -8.02 -24.03 0.46
CA MET A 221 -7.70 -25.45 0.30
C MET A 221 -7.38 -26.14 1.63
N LEU A 222 -6.67 -25.45 2.51
CA LEU A 222 -6.22 -25.96 3.79
C LEU A 222 -7.20 -25.69 4.94
N ASN A 223 -8.28 -24.95 4.67
CA ASN A 223 -9.30 -24.53 5.66
C ASN A 223 -8.68 -23.81 6.88
N CYS A 224 -7.72 -22.92 6.62
CA CYS A 224 -6.98 -22.19 7.66
C CYS A 224 -7.74 -20.99 8.24
N GLN A 225 -9.04 -20.86 7.98
CA GLN A 225 -9.90 -19.77 8.51
C GLN A 225 -9.32 -18.37 8.28
N SER A 226 -8.74 -18.13 7.10
CA SER A 226 -8.09 -16.90 6.66
C SER A 226 -6.77 -16.54 7.40
N TRP A 227 -6.25 -17.37 8.26
CA TRP A 227 -5.00 -17.09 8.99
C TRP A 227 -3.78 -16.98 8.07
N LEU A 228 -3.68 -17.88 7.09
CA LEU A 228 -2.58 -17.86 6.13
C LEU A 228 -2.63 -16.58 5.28
N ASP A 229 -3.82 -16.23 4.81
CA ASP A 229 -4.05 -15.02 4.01
C ASP A 229 -3.69 -13.74 4.79
N TYR A 230 -4.16 -13.60 6.03
CA TYR A 230 -3.78 -12.47 6.90
C TYR A 230 -2.28 -12.38 7.14
N THR A 231 -1.63 -13.51 7.35
CA THR A 231 -0.18 -13.53 7.59
C THR A 231 0.59 -13.05 6.37
N VAL A 232 0.25 -13.59 5.18
CA VAL A 232 0.90 -13.21 3.92
C VAL A 232 0.60 -11.76 3.56
N SER A 233 -0.65 -11.32 3.66
CA SER A 233 -1.03 -9.93 3.42
C SER A 233 -0.29 -8.96 4.34
N THR A 234 -0.08 -9.32 5.61
CA THR A 234 0.71 -8.52 6.54
C THR A 234 2.18 -8.43 6.11
N ILE A 235 2.78 -9.54 5.68
CA ILE A 235 4.16 -9.55 5.16
C ILE A 235 4.27 -8.66 3.92
N VAL A 236 3.37 -8.84 2.97
CA VAL A 236 3.33 -8.07 1.72
C VAL A 236 3.16 -6.58 2.02
N PHE A 237 2.29 -6.23 2.96
CA PHE A 237 2.05 -4.83 3.32
C PHE A 237 3.28 -4.18 3.95
N VAL A 238 3.96 -4.85 4.89
CA VAL A 238 5.23 -4.36 5.48
C VAL A 238 6.30 -4.19 4.39
N TYR A 239 6.40 -5.19 3.52
CA TYR A 239 7.36 -5.17 2.41
C TYR A 239 7.08 -4.02 1.44
N THR A 240 5.82 -3.78 1.10
CA THR A 240 5.37 -2.67 0.27
C THR A 240 5.81 -1.32 0.83
N ASN A 241 5.68 -1.10 2.13
CA ASN A 241 6.11 0.14 2.77
C ASN A 241 7.63 0.35 2.69
N ILE A 242 8.41 -0.72 2.84
CA ILE A 242 9.86 -0.67 2.68
C ILE A 242 10.24 -0.37 1.22
N ILE A 243 9.57 -0.99 0.25
CA ILE A 243 9.74 -0.72 -1.18
C ILE A 243 9.47 0.76 -1.48
N PHE A 244 8.36 1.33 -1.00
CA PHE A 244 8.05 2.74 -1.21
C PHE A 244 9.09 3.67 -0.57
N ALA A 245 9.66 3.30 0.60
CA ALA A 245 10.78 4.01 1.18
C ALA A 245 12.01 3.99 0.25
N LYS A 246 12.36 2.83 -0.34
CA LYS A 246 13.49 2.71 -1.29
C LYS A 246 13.24 3.46 -2.60
N ILE A 247 12.01 3.43 -3.11
CA ILE A 247 11.63 4.23 -4.28
C ILE A 247 11.77 5.73 -3.97
N TYR A 248 11.34 6.16 -2.79
CA TYR A 248 11.54 7.54 -2.36
C TYR A 248 13.02 7.89 -2.29
N ASP A 249 13.87 7.02 -1.72
CA ASP A 249 15.31 7.22 -1.65
C ASP A 249 15.92 7.39 -3.03
N LEU A 250 15.54 6.55 -3.99
CA LEU A 250 15.99 6.64 -5.38
C LEU A 250 15.69 8.01 -6.00
N PHE A 251 14.46 8.49 -5.84
CA PHE A 251 14.01 9.71 -6.52
C PHE A 251 14.41 11.01 -5.81
N TYR A 252 14.68 10.97 -4.51
CA TYR A 252 14.81 12.17 -3.69
C TYR A 252 16.11 12.29 -2.90
N LEU A 253 16.84 11.20 -2.69
CA LEU A 253 18.08 11.21 -1.92
C LEU A 253 19.32 10.94 -2.75
N LYS A 254 19.23 10.07 -3.74
CA LYS A 254 20.39 9.68 -4.56
C LYS A 254 20.67 10.67 -5.71
N HIS A 255 19.81 11.70 -5.89
CA HIS A 255 19.88 12.73 -6.93
C HIS A 255 19.42 14.09 -6.40
#